data_e478fb2a40d60baba1dc8a3b58662729
#
_entry.id   e478fb2a40d60baba1dc8a3b58662729
#
_cell.length_a   1.000
_cell.length_b   1.000
_cell.length_c   1.000
_cell.angle_alpha   90.00
_cell.angle_beta   90.00
_cell.angle_gamma   90.00
#
_symmetry.space_group_name_H-M   'P 1'
#
loop_
_entity.id
_entity.type
_entity.pdbx_description
1 polymer ?
#
loop_
_entity_poly.entity_id
_entity_poly.type
_entity_poly.pdbx_seq_one_letter_code
_entity_poly.pdbx_strand_id
1 'polypeptide(L)'
;MENIRRKNNMIETYSILLIDMVCVSVSYYLSLFIRFHLIAQEAYPRDYHSMIGAYILILCLMYTLFLDGNRWFFERSNIRELYYTIRYTGIIVVGLVLILYLTQQAYEFSRLVYLIFAIINTVITFIAHIVYRRYMLDYYRKSVNSTKMFVLTREITAKDVLETLQQEKAWDYDITAAAVYDIDMVGAKIAGIP
;
A
#
# COMPACT_ATOMS: atom_id res chain seq x y z
N MET A 1 16.97 -7.57 -18.08
CA MET A 1 16.12 -7.89 -16.91
C MET A 1 16.01 -6.72 -15.93
N GLU A 2 17.08 -6.02 -15.61
CA GLU A 2 17.10 -4.88 -14.68
C GLU A 2 16.15 -3.72 -15.06
N ASN A 3 16.06 -3.40 -16.35
CA ASN A 3 15.18 -2.33 -16.86
C ASN A 3 13.68 -2.64 -16.72
N ILE A 4 13.29 -3.91 -16.82
CA ILE A 4 11.87 -4.32 -16.65
C ILE A 4 11.48 -4.24 -15.17
N ARG A 5 12.35 -4.71 -14.29
CA ARG A 5 12.16 -4.65 -12.83
C ARG A 5 12.07 -3.20 -12.33
N ARG A 6 12.91 -2.32 -12.86
CA ARG A 6 12.91 -0.88 -12.54
C ARG A 6 11.62 -0.19 -13.02
N LYS A 7 11.12 -0.56 -14.20
CA LYS A 7 9.86 -0.01 -14.75
C LYS A 7 8.64 -0.46 -13.95
N ASN A 8 8.58 -1.70 -13.51
CA ASN A 8 7.49 -2.20 -12.68
C ASN A 8 7.47 -1.50 -11.31
N ASN A 9 8.62 -1.33 -10.66
CA ASN A 9 8.71 -0.62 -9.39
C ASN A 9 8.25 0.84 -9.50
N MET A 10 8.50 1.51 -10.62
CA MET A 10 8.00 2.89 -10.83
C MET A 10 6.48 2.92 -10.95
N ILE A 11 5.88 2.03 -11.75
CA ILE A 11 4.42 1.97 -11.93
C ILE A 11 3.73 1.69 -10.59
N GLU A 12 4.27 0.77 -9.80
CA GLU A 12 3.77 0.45 -8.47
C GLU A 12 3.81 1.65 -7.53
N THR A 13 4.93 2.37 -7.49
CA THR A 13 5.09 3.56 -6.64
C THR A 13 4.08 4.66 -7.02
N TYR A 14 3.89 4.94 -8.31
CA TYR A 14 2.92 5.94 -8.75
C TYR A 14 1.47 5.51 -8.51
N SER A 15 1.16 4.23 -8.65
CA SER A 15 -0.19 3.71 -8.35
C SER A 15 -0.53 3.86 -6.87
N ILE A 16 0.41 3.53 -5.98
CA ILE A 16 0.22 3.69 -4.53
C ILE A 16 0.08 5.18 -4.17
N LEU A 17 0.93 6.05 -4.74
CA LEU A 17 0.82 7.49 -4.55
C LEU A 17 -0.57 8.01 -4.92
N LEU A 18 -1.10 7.58 -6.06
CA LEU A 18 -2.42 7.99 -6.52
C LEU A 18 -3.52 7.53 -5.56
N ILE A 19 -3.43 6.30 -5.07
CA ILE A 19 -4.35 5.75 -4.06
C ILE A 19 -4.27 6.58 -2.78
N ASP A 20 -3.08 6.88 -2.30
CA ASP A 20 -2.85 7.69 -1.09
C ASP A 20 -3.45 9.09 -1.24
N MET A 21 -3.23 9.75 -2.38
CA MET A 21 -3.81 11.08 -2.65
C MET A 21 -5.34 11.05 -2.64
N VAL A 22 -5.96 10.02 -3.22
CA VAL A 22 -7.41 9.85 -3.19
C VAL A 22 -7.91 9.58 -1.77
N CYS A 23 -7.26 8.65 -1.05
CA CYS A 23 -7.64 8.31 0.33
C CYS A 23 -7.54 9.53 1.26
N VAL A 24 -6.46 10.29 1.18
CA VAL A 24 -6.23 11.50 1.96
C VAL A 24 -7.29 12.56 1.64
N SER A 25 -7.60 12.77 0.36
CA SER A 25 -8.64 13.74 -0.06
C SER A 25 -10.01 13.34 0.48
N VAL A 26 -10.42 12.09 0.27
CA VAL A 26 -11.71 11.57 0.77
C VAL A 26 -11.79 11.67 2.29
N SER A 27 -10.74 11.29 2.99
CA SER A 27 -10.68 11.32 4.46
C SER A 27 -10.78 12.75 4.99
N TYR A 28 -10.12 13.70 4.33
CA TYR A 28 -10.18 15.11 4.71
C TYR A 28 -11.58 15.69 4.54
N TYR A 29 -12.19 15.54 3.36
CA TYR A 29 -13.55 16.04 3.13
C TYR A 29 -14.58 15.35 4.03
N LEU A 30 -14.42 14.06 4.30
CA LEU A 30 -15.29 13.33 5.21
C LEU A 30 -15.15 13.83 6.65
N SER A 31 -13.94 14.15 7.10
CA SER A 31 -13.70 14.72 8.44
C SER A 31 -14.34 16.09 8.60
N LEU A 32 -14.30 16.92 7.56
CA LEU A 32 -14.99 18.21 7.53
C LEU A 32 -16.52 18.04 7.58
N PHE A 33 -17.05 17.13 6.76
CA PHE A 33 -18.48 16.85 6.76
C PHE A 33 -18.97 16.41 8.14
N ILE A 34 -18.26 15.48 8.79
CA ILE A 34 -18.60 15.01 10.14
C ILE A 34 -18.55 16.15 11.14
N ARG A 35 -17.48 16.97 11.11
CA ARG A 35 -17.33 18.07 12.07
C ARG A 35 -18.39 19.13 11.92
N PHE A 36 -18.68 19.60 10.71
CA PHE A 36 -19.57 20.72 10.46
C PHE A 36 -21.04 20.32 10.38
N HIS A 37 -21.37 19.18 9.77
CA HIS A 37 -22.75 18.75 9.62
C HIS A 37 -23.30 17.93 10.79
N LEU A 38 -22.47 17.02 11.34
CA LEU A 38 -22.96 16.11 12.37
C LEU A 38 -22.71 16.64 13.79
N ILE A 39 -21.61 17.35 14.03
CA ILE A 39 -21.21 17.76 15.39
C ILE A 39 -21.58 19.21 15.67
N ALA A 40 -21.17 20.16 14.83
CA ALA A 40 -21.34 21.59 15.10
C ALA A 40 -22.61 22.19 14.53
N GLN A 41 -23.17 21.62 13.46
CA GLN A 41 -24.30 22.17 12.72
C GLN A 41 -24.10 23.63 12.29
N GLU A 42 -22.85 24.01 12.01
CA GLU A 42 -22.42 25.35 11.62
C GLU A 42 -22.18 25.46 10.12
N ALA A 43 -22.24 26.70 9.58
CA ALA A 43 -21.91 26.94 8.19
C ALA A 43 -20.43 26.64 7.90
N TYR A 44 -20.19 25.93 6.80
CA TYR A 44 -18.87 25.52 6.36
C TYR A 44 -18.10 26.70 5.72
N PRO A 45 -16.95 27.14 6.29
CA PRO A 45 -16.13 28.19 5.68
C PRO A 45 -15.33 27.61 4.49
N ARG A 46 -15.90 27.73 3.29
CA ARG A 46 -15.45 27.03 2.08
C ARG A 46 -14.03 27.40 1.61
N ASP A 47 -13.69 28.69 1.65
CA ASP A 47 -12.44 29.17 1.02
C ASP A 47 -11.18 28.74 1.76
N TYR A 48 -11.25 28.69 3.07
CA TYR A 48 -10.13 28.36 3.93
C TYR A 48 -9.77 26.88 3.89
N HIS A 49 -10.76 26.03 3.79
CA HIS A 49 -10.55 24.59 3.80
C HIS A 49 -9.96 24.04 2.48
N SER A 50 -10.13 24.74 1.37
CA SER A 50 -9.51 24.34 0.09
C SER A 50 -7.99 24.48 0.14
N MET A 51 -7.46 25.53 0.79
CA MET A 51 -6.02 25.71 0.97
C MET A 51 -5.41 24.61 1.85
N ILE A 52 -6.09 24.22 2.92
CA ILE A 52 -5.63 23.13 3.80
C ILE A 52 -5.62 21.81 3.08
N GLY A 53 -6.63 21.53 2.26
CA GLY A 53 -6.64 20.35 1.40
C GLY A 53 -5.42 20.30 0.47
N ALA A 54 -5.01 21.43 -0.11
CA ALA A 54 -3.81 21.53 -0.92
C ALA A 54 -2.53 21.24 -0.10
N TYR A 55 -2.40 21.76 1.13
CA TYR A 55 -1.26 21.47 2.00
C TYR A 55 -1.16 19.99 2.33
N ILE A 56 -2.29 19.33 2.61
CA ILE A 56 -2.32 17.89 2.89
C ILE A 56 -1.85 17.09 1.65
N LEU A 57 -2.29 17.46 0.45
CA LEU A 57 -1.85 16.80 -0.79
C LEU A 57 -0.35 17.01 -1.06
N ILE A 58 0.19 18.19 -0.81
CA ILE A 58 1.61 18.47 -0.92
C ILE A 58 2.40 17.63 0.09
N LEU A 59 1.95 17.52 1.33
CA LEU A 59 2.59 16.68 2.35
C LEU A 59 2.55 15.19 1.97
N CYS A 60 1.44 14.70 1.41
CA CYS A 60 1.32 13.34 0.88
C CYS A 60 2.36 13.08 -0.22
N LEU A 61 2.47 14.01 -1.18
CA LEU A 61 3.44 13.93 -2.27
C LEU A 61 4.87 13.92 -1.73
N MET A 62 5.20 14.84 -0.82
CA MET A 62 6.51 14.94 -0.19
C MET A 62 6.86 13.67 0.58
N TYR A 63 5.94 13.11 1.34
CA TYR A 63 6.14 11.85 2.05
C TYR A 63 6.53 10.73 1.09
N THR A 64 5.78 10.55 0.00
CA THR A 64 6.01 9.47 -0.96
C THR A 64 7.32 9.64 -1.72
N LEU A 65 7.72 10.87 -2.04
CA LEU A 65 8.96 11.16 -2.78
C LEU A 65 10.22 11.02 -1.91
N PHE A 66 10.16 11.43 -0.64
CA PHE A 66 11.36 11.54 0.20
C PHE A 66 11.55 10.40 1.19
N LEU A 67 10.47 9.75 1.63
CA LEU A 67 10.54 8.77 2.72
C LEU A 67 10.50 7.30 2.27
N ASP A 68 10.55 7.04 0.95
CA ASP A 68 10.60 5.66 0.38
C ASP A 68 9.63 4.67 1.05
N GLY A 69 8.51 5.18 1.57
CA GLY A 69 7.54 4.43 2.36
C GLY A 69 6.95 3.20 1.65
N ASN A 70 7.04 3.17 0.32
CA ASN A 70 6.43 2.13 -0.51
C ASN A 70 7.38 0.98 -0.86
N ARG A 71 8.64 1.06 -0.44
CA ARG A 71 9.60 -0.02 -0.61
C ARG A 71 9.09 -1.29 0.09
N TRP A 72 9.09 -2.42 -0.58
CA TRP A 72 8.60 -3.72 -0.06
C TRP A 72 7.10 -3.78 0.28
N PHE A 73 6.27 -2.97 -0.40
CA PHE A 73 4.82 -2.92 -0.15
C PHE A 73 4.14 -4.30 -0.26
N PHE A 74 4.47 -5.08 -1.27
CA PHE A 74 3.86 -6.39 -1.51
C PHE A 74 4.31 -7.48 -0.53
N GLU A 75 5.48 -7.34 0.08
CA GLU A 75 6.05 -8.31 1.02
C GLU A 75 5.64 -8.08 2.48
N ARG A 76 4.96 -6.96 2.76
CA ARG A 76 4.58 -6.60 4.13
C ARG A 76 3.43 -7.45 4.63
N SER A 77 3.48 -7.88 5.92
CA SER A 77 2.32 -8.42 6.62
C SER A 77 1.27 -7.34 6.88
N ASN A 78 0.01 -7.72 7.10
CA ASN A 78 -1.08 -6.78 7.38
C ASN A 78 -0.81 -5.92 8.62
N ILE A 79 -0.18 -6.48 9.66
CA ILE A 79 0.18 -5.74 10.88
C ILE A 79 1.23 -4.68 10.58
N ARG A 80 2.24 -5.03 9.77
CA ARG A 80 3.28 -4.09 9.36
C ARG A 80 2.70 -2.96 8.51
N GLU A 81 1.74 -3.28 7.64
CA GLU A 81 1.04 -2.27 6.84
C GLU A 81 0.25 -1.30 7.70
N LEU A 82 -0.47 -1.79 8.71
CA LEU A 82 -1.17 -0.92 9.67
C LEU A 82 -0.20 0.05 10.38
N TYR A 83 0.96 -0.45 10.82
CA TYR A 83 1.99 0.40 11.45
C TYR A 83 2.49 1.49 10.49
N TYR A 84 2.76 1.15 9.23
CA TYR A 84 3.18 2.13 8.22
C TYR A 84 2.10 3.17 7.92
N THR A 85 0.84 2.76 7.84
CA THR A 85 -0.29 3.66 7.63
C THR A 85 -0.48 4.63 8.80
N ILE A 86 -0.35 4.16 10.04
CA ILE A 86 -0.40 5.02 11.24
C ILE A 86 0.76 6.03 11.21
N ARG A 87 1.98 5.57 10.93
CA ARG A 87 3.16 6.43 10.82
C ARG A 87 2.99 7.47 9.72
N TYR A 88 2.52 7.08 8.55
CA TYR A 88 2.24 7.94 7.42
C TYR A 88 1.24 9.04 7.78
N THR A 89 0.08 8.66 8.31
CA THR A 89 -0.96 9.60 8.76
C THR A 89 -0.42 10.53 9.85
N GLY A 90 0.33 10.00 10.82
CA GLY A 90 0.95 10.81 11.88
C GLY A 90 1.90 11.88 11.33
N ILE A 91 2.75 11.54 10.36
CA ILE A 91 3.66 12.51 9.73
C ILE A 91 2.88 13.60 8.97
N ILE A 92 1.82 13.23 8.25
CA ILE A 92 0.96 14.22 7.56
C ILE A 92 0.30 15.15 8.56
N VAL A 93 -0.27 14.63 9.65
CA VAL A 93 -0.93 15.47 10.68
C VAL A 93 0.06 16.39 11.36
N VAL A 94 1.23 15.90 11.77
CA VAL A 94 2.27 16.73 12.38
C VAL A 94 2.77 17.79 11.41
N GLY A 95 3.03 17.44 10.16
CA GLY A 95 3.44 18.38 9.12
C GLY A 95 2.39 19.45 8.86
N LEU A 96 1.10 19.09 8.85
CA LEU A 96 0.00 20.01 8.67
C LEU A 96 -0.10 20.99 9.85
N VAL A 97 -0.01 20.49 11.09
CA VAL A 97 -0.03 21.34 12.30
C VAL A 97 1.15 22.32 12.29
N LEU A 98 2.35 21.87 11.88
CA LEU A 98 3.52 22.73 11.72
C LEU A 98 3.29 23.84 10.69
N ILE A 99 2.77 23.51 9.50
CA ILE A 99 2.47 24.50 8.45
C ILE A 99 1.48 25.55 8.97
N LEU A 100 0.39 25.12 9.61
CA LEU A 100 -0.62 26.03 10.14
C LEU A 100 -0.11 26.90 11.29
N TYR A 101 0.80 26.37 12.10
CA TYR A 101 1.47 27.15 13.13
C TYR A 101 2.37 28.22 12.53
N LEU A 102 3.19 27.87 11.53
CA LEU A 102 4.10 28.81 10.85
C LEU A 102 3.35 29.88 10.04
N THR A 103 2.19 29.54 9.46
CA THR A 103 1.34 30.50 8.72
C THR A 103 0.41 31.30 9.63
N GLN A 104 0.49 31.13 10.97
CA GLN A 104 -0.36 31.77 11.97
C GLN A 104 -1.87 31.50 11.80
N GLN A 105 -2.22 30.47 11.07
CA GLN A 105 -3.61 30.08 10.75
C GLN A 105 -4.18 29.05 11.75
N ALA A 106 -3.40 28.63 12.74
CA ALA A 106 -3.78 27.57 13.67
C ALA A 106 -5.02 27.92 14.55
N TYR A 107 -5.32 29.19 14.73
CA TYR A 107 -6.45 29.65 15.57
C TYR A 107 -7.82 29.45 14.89
N GLU A 108 -7.86 29.46 13.57
CA GLU A 108 -9.11 29.39 12.81
C GLU A 108 -9.55 27.95 12.56
N PHE A 109 -8.68 26.98 12.90
CA PHE A 109 -8.93 25.59 12.53
C PHE A 109 -9.31 24.71 13.73
N SER A 110 -10.41 23.97 13.57
CA SER A 110 -10.90 23.07 14.62
C SER A 110 -9.95 21.88 14.84
N ARG A 111 -9.37 21.78 16.04
CA ARG A 111 -8.49 20.66 16.43
C ARG A 111 -9.16 19.31 16.27
N LEU A 112 -10.48 19.25 16.39
CA LEU A 112 -11.26 18.03 16.25
C LEU A 112 -11.21 17.48 14.82
N VAL A 113 -11.11 18.35 13.80
CA VAL A 113 -10.98 17.90 12.39
C VAL A 113 -9.73 17.08 12.18
N TYR A 114 -8.59 17.47 12.77
CA TYR A 114 -7.34 16.69 12.63
C TYR A 114 -7.44 15.31 13.25
N LEU A 115 -8.08 15.21 14.41
CA LEU A 115 -8.25 13.95 15.11
C LEU A 115 -9.19 13.02 14.32
N ILE A 116 -10.30 13.53 13.84
CA ILE A 116 -11.25 12.79 12.99
C ILE A 116 -10.54 12.37 11.68
N PHE A 117 -9.81 13.30 11.05
CA PHE A 117 -9.05 13.03 9.86
C PHE A 117 -8.01 11.92 10.08
N ALA A 118 -7.24 11.97 11.17
CA ALA A 118 -6.23 10.96 11.47
C ALA A 118 -6.84 9.55 11.57
N ILE A 119 -7.97 9.42 12.27
CA ILE A 119 -8.65 8.12 12.43
C ILE A 119 -9.18 7.63 11.08
N ILE A 120 -9.94 8.47 10.37
CA ILE A 120 -10.58 8.11 9.11
C ILE A 120 -9.52 7.79 8.05
N ASN A 121 -8.49 8.63 7.92
CA ASN A 121 -7.42 8.40 6.96
C ASN A 121 -6.67 7.09 7.22
N THR A 122 -6.36 6.78 8.47
CA THR A 122 -5.72 5.50 8.81
C THR A 122 -6.58 4.32 8.38
N VAL A 123 -7.88 4.35 8.65
CA VAL A 123 -8.78 3.25 8.31
C VAL A 123 -8.94 3.11 6.79
N ILE A 124 -9.24 4.22 6.10
CA ILE A 124 -9.48 4.21 4.64
C ILE A 124 -8.21 3.79 3.90
N THR A 125 -7.06 4.38 4.20
CA THR A 125 -5.79 4.06 3.55
C THR A 125 -5.38 2.60 3.81
N PHE A 126 -5.53 2.11 5.04
CA PHE A 126 -5.24 0.71 5.37
C PHE A 126 -6.09 -0.27 4.57
N ILE A 127 -7.41 -0.03 4.48
CA ILE A 127 -8.32 -0.86 3.68
C ILE A 127 -7.94 -0.78 2.19
N ALA A 128 -7.73 0.42 1.66
CA ALA A 128 -7.37 0.63 0.26
C ALA A 128 -6.06 -0.10 -0.11
N HIS A 129 -5.05 -0.05 0.76
CA HIS A 129 -3.78 -0.76 0.57
C HIS A 129 -3.95 -2.29 0.57
N ILE A 130 -4.78 -2.84 1.47
CA ILE A 130 -5.05 -4.29 1.48
C ILE A 130 -5.78 -4.71 0.20
N VAL A 131 -6.81 -3.95 -0.21
CA VAL A 131 -7.59 -4.24 -1.42
C VAL A 131 -6.69 -4.16 -2.66
N TYR A 132 -5.92 -3.07 -2.79
CA TYR A 132 -4.99 -2.87 -3.90
C TYR A 132 -3.96 -3.99 -3.98
N ARG A 133 -3.34 -4.36 -2.86
CA ARG A 133 -2.37 -5.46 -2.79
C ARG A 133 -2.98 -6.78 -3.24
N ARG A 134 -4.17 -7.14 -2.77
CA ARG A 134 -4.86 -8.36 -3.20
C ARG A 134 -5.15 -8.35 -4.69
N TYR A 135 -5.66 -7.23 -5.21
CA TYR A 135 -5.96 -7.08 -6.63
C TYR A 135 -4.71 -7.24 -7.50
N MET A 136 -3.61 -6.59 -7.11
CA MET A 136 -2.35 -6.68 -7.85
C MET A 136 -1.71 -8.07 -7.78
N LEU A 137 -1.75 -8.75 -6.63
CA LEU A 137 -1.27 -10.12 -6.51
C LEU A 137 -2.04 -11.08 -7.43
N ASP A 138 -3.36 -10.93 -7.51
CA ASP A 138 -4.19 -11.73 -8.41
C ASP A 138 -3.92 -11.40 -9.89
N TYR A 139 -3.69 -10.12 -10.19
CA TYR A 139 -3.33 -9.67 -11.53
C TYR A 139 -1.97 -10.23 -11.98
N TYR A 140 -0.95 -10.15 -11.12
CA TYR A 140 0.39 -10.67 -11.44
C TYR A 140 0.40 -12.19 -11.60
N ARG A 141 -0.37 -12.92 -10.79
CA ARG A 141 -0.51 -14.38 -10.94
C ARG A 141 -1.11 -14.81 -12.25
N LYS A 142 -2.02 -14.03 -12.82
CA LYS A 142 -2.70 -14.28 -14.10
C LYS A 142 -1.94 -13.72 -15.30
N SER A 143 -0.93 -12.89 -15.07
CA SER A 143 -0.18 -12.23 -16.12
C SER A 143 0.79 -13.19 -16.79
N VAL A 144 0.85 -13.13 -18.12
CA VAL A 144 1.84 -13.85 -18.94
C VAL A 144 3.29 -13.44 -18.64
N ASN A 145 3.48 -12.32 -17.97
CA ASN A 145 4.79 -11.76 -17.60
C ASN A 145 5.30 -12.21 -16.22
N SER A 146 4.64 -13.17 -15.55
CA SER A 146 5.19 -13.77 -14.33
C SER A 146 6.51 -14.45 -14.65
N THR A 147 7.52 -14.25 -13.81
CA THR A 147 8.82 -14.91 -13.95
C THR A 147 8.62 -16.41 -13.79
N LYS A 148 8.86 -17.17 -14.85
CA LYS A 148 8.74 -18.63 -14.80
C LYS A 148 9.92 -19.20 -14.03
N MET A 149 9.62 -19.95 -12.98
CA MET A 149 10.61 -20.58 -12.11
C MET A 149 10.63 -22.09 -12.36
N PHE A 150 11.84 -22.60 -12.52
CA PHE A 150 12.11 -24.03 -12.57
C PHE A 150 12.81 -24.44 -11.28
N VAL A 151 12.26 -25.41 -10.56
CA VAL A 151 12.80 -25.87 -9.27
C VAL A 151 13.58 -27.16 -9.49
N LEU A 152 14.85 -27.18 -9.08
CA LEU A 152 15.68 -28.40 -9.07
C LEU A 152 15.88 -28.83 -7.61
N THR A 153 15.46 -30.03 -7.27
CA THR A 153 15.48 -30.52 -5.87
C THR A 153 15.74 -32.00 -5.79
N ARG A 154 15.90 -32.53 -4.56
CA ARG A 154 15.97 -33.97 -4.26
C ARG A 154 14.60 -34.56 -4.02
N GLU A 155 14.39 -35.85 -4.24
CA GLU A 155 13.13 -36.54 -3.97
C GLU A 155 12.68 -36.32 -2.51
N ILE A 156 13.56 -36.54 -1.56
CA ILE A 156 13.26 -36.48 -0.12
C ILE A 156 12.73 -35.10 0.30
N THR A 157 13.20 -34.02 -0.34
CA THR A 157 12.84 -32.64 0.01
C THR A 157 11.90 -31.98 -1.00
N ALA A 158 11.60 -32.66 -2.11
CA ALA A 158 10.83 -32.08 -3.22
C ALA A 158 9.46 -31.59 -2.77
N LYS A 159 8.74 -32.40 -2.02
CA LYS A 159 7.39 -32.06 -1.54
C LYS A 159 7.43 -30.85 -0.60
N ASP A 160 8.29 -30.88 0.41
CA ASP A 160 8.39 -29.81 1.42
C ASP A 160 8.85 -28.48 0.80
N VAL A 161 9.81 -28.52 -0.13
CA VAL A 161 10.30 -27.34 -0.83
C VAL A 161 9.21 -26.74 -1.73
N LEU A 162 8.50 -27.58 -2.50
CA LEU A 162 7.44 -27.11 -3.39
C LEU A 162 6.24 -26.56 -2.60
N GLU A 163 5.83 -27.24 -1.52
CA GLU A 163 4.77 -26.76 -0.63
C GLU A 163 5.17 -25.44 0.06
N THR A 164 6.40 -25.32 0.53
CA THR A 164 6.91 -24.07 1.13
C THR A 164 6.92 -22.94 0.11
N LEU A 165 7.42 -23.17 -1.10
CA LEU A 165 7.44 -22.20 -2.18
C LEU A 165 6.04 -21.80 -2.65
N GLN A 166 5.07 -22.70 -2.63
CA GLN A 166 3.67 -22.40 -2.93
C GLN A 166 2.98 -21.63 -1.78
N GLN A 167 3.37 -21.90 -0.54
CA GLN A 167 2.84 -21.20 0.65
C GLN A 167 3.48 -19.83 0.83
N GLU A 168 4.78 -19.70 0.52
CA GLU A 168 5.40 -18.38 0.42
C GLU A 168 4.65 -17.64 -0.67
N LYS A 169 4.04 -16.51 -0.30
CA LYS A 169 3.28 -15.63 -1.20
C LYS A 169 4.21 -14.98 -2.23
N ALA A 170 4.88 -15.80 -3.02
CA ALA A 170 5.74 -15.36 -4.09
C ALA A 170 4.85 -14.86 -5.24
N TRP A 171 4.68 -13.56 -5.29
CA TRP A 171 3.95 -12.83 -6.33
C TRP A 171 4.81 -12.62 -7.59
N ASP A 172 6.11 -12.91 -7.53
CA ASP A 172 7.11 -12.58 -8.53
C ASP A 172 7.43 -13.78 -9.47
N TYR A 173 6.99 -14.99 -9.14
CA TYR A 173 7.27 -16.18 -9.96
C TYR A 173 6.11 -17.18 -10.01
N ASP A 174 6.04 -17.88 -11.13
CA ASP A 174 5.15 -19.01 -11.36
C ASP A 174 6.00 -20.27 -11.52
N ILE A 175 5.77 -21.29 -10.68
CA ILE A 175 6.51 -22.55 -10.75
C ILE A 175 5.97 -23.34 -11.93
N THR A 176 6.72 -23.34 -13.03
CA THR A 176 6.29 -23.97 -14.29
C THR A 176 6.59 -25.46 -14.31
N ALA A 177 7.70 -25.88 -13.70
CA ALA A 177 8.09 -27.29 -13.61
C ALA A 177 9.10 -27.50 -12.47
N ALA A 178 9.16 -28.74 -11.98
CA ALA A 178 10.15 -29.19 -11.01
C ALA A 178 10.92 -30.40 -11.58
N ALA A 179 12.22 -30.47 -11.32
CA ALA A 179 13.03 -31.64 -11.63
C ALA A 179 13.67 -32.18 -10.35
N VAL A 180 13.65 -33.50 -10.25
CA VAL A 180 14.33 -34.26 -9.21
C VAL A 180 15.58 -34.86 -9.84
N TYR A 181 16.76 -34.63 -9.26
CA TYR A 181 18.02 -35.01 -9.89
C TYR A 181 18.56 -36.39 -9.44
N ASP A 182 18.02 -36.98 -8.40
CA ASP A 182 18.45 -38.25 -7.82
C ASP A 182 17.63 -39.47 -8.27
N ILE A 183 16.45 -39.25 -8.86
CA ILE A 183 15.59 -40.32 -9.41
C ILE A 183 14.95 -39.88 -10.72
N ASP A 184 14.70 -40.80 -11.62
CA ASP A 184 13.95 -40.55 -12.84
C ASP A 184 12.43 -40.52 -12.54
N MET A 185 11.86 -39.34 -12.52
CA MET A 185 10.43 -39.08 -12.25
C MET A 185 9.74 -38.42 -13.45
N VAL A 186 10.18 -38.67 -14.66
CA VAL A 186 9.61 -38.08 -15.87
C VAL A 186 8.10 -38.36 -15.96
N GLY A 187 7.29 -37.30 -15.98
CA GLY A 187 5.82 -37.38 -16.07
C GLY A 187 5.09 -37.52 -14.72
N ALA A 188 5.81 -37.63 -13.60
CA ALA A 188 5.17 -37.57 -12.27
C ALA A 188 4.83 -36.12 -11.87
N LYS A 189 3.79 -35.96 -11.06
CA LYS A 189 3.43 -34.64 -10.48
C LYS A 189 3.72 -34.65 -8.98
N ILE A 190 4.48 -33.65 -8.51
CA ILE A 190 4.76 -33.45 -7.10
C ILE A 190 4.07 -32.17 -6.68
N ALA A 191 3.23 -32.20 -5.64
CA ALA A 191 2.43 -31.05 -5.16
C ALA A 191 1.62 -30.35 -6.29
N GLY A 192 1.18 -31.11 -7.32
CA GLY A 192 0.41 -30.58 -8.45
C GLY A 192 1.24 -29.97 -9.59
N ILE A 193 2.57 -29.89 -9.44
CA ILE A 193 3.50 -29.35 -10.45
C ILE A 193 4.09 -30.51 -11.27
N PRO A 194 4.15 -30.39 -12.61
CA PRO A 194 4.78 -31.38 -13.49
C PRO A 194 6.29 -31.40 -13.37
#